data_cb5f1099dd7da191d53a1c191f2de318
#
_entry.id   cb5f1099dd7da191d53a1c191f2de318
#
_cell.length_a   1.000
_cell.length_b   1.000
_cell.length_c   1.000
_cell.angle_alpha   90.00
_cell.angle_beta   90.00
_cell.angle_gamma   90.00
#
_symmetry.space_group_name_H-M   'P 1'
#
loop_
_entity.id
_entity.type
_entity.pdbx_description
1 polymer ?
#
loop_
_entity_poly.entity_id
_entity_poly.type
_entity_poly.pdbx_seq_one_letter_code
_entity_poly.pdbx_strand_id
1 'polypeptide(L)'
;MTRPPLILISPSIEPAGVEFGDRSISLSEAYPRAIADAGGIPLTLPVGKSRELVAECVRVADGILLTGGDDIEPALYQSKVSAKIRKTVETTPDEGERDFRELLLIDEIFRQRKPLLAICRGHQLLNIALGGTLIVDIPSQCPNAIEHRRMDRRSDVVHEVRLTPQSLISKITGKKILGVNSTHHQAVGQIADPLTATAMSEDGVVEGMELKPEAAGLLPFLLAMQFHPERLASRYPEHRSVFRAFTQACIRHRKK
;
A
#
# COMPACT_ATOMS: atom_id res chain seq x y z
N MET A 1 18.09 19.75 16.83
CA MET A 1 16.91 18.94 16.50
C MET A 1 17.15 18.22 15.19
N THR A 2 16.87 16.94 15.07
CA THR A 2 16.97 16.22 13.80
C THR A 2 15.83 16.66 12.89
N ARG A 3 16.07 16.91 11.58
CA ARG A 3 15.01 17.28 10.63
C ARG A 3 13.92 16.19 10.58
N PRO A 4 12.65 16.55 10.29
CA PRO A 4 11.61 15.57 9.98
C PRO A 4 12.03 14.64 8.83
N PRO A 5 11.57 13.37 8.81
CA PRO A 5 11.88 12.46 7.71
C PRO A 5 11.15 12.85 6.43
N LEU A 6 11.81 12.75 5.28
CA LEU A 6 11.22 12.94 3.95
C LEU A 6 10.56 11.64 3.52
N ILE A 7 9.25 11.67 3.28
CA ILE A 7 8.46 10.50 2.88
C ILE A 7 8.01 10.69 1.44
N LEU A 8 8.52 9.85 0.55
CA LEU A 8 8.13 9.83 -0.86
C LEU A 8 6.82 9.05 -1.01
N ILE A 9 5.81 9.67 -1.61
CA ILE A 9 4.46 9.10 -1.79
C ILE A 9 4.22 8.86 -3.27
N SER A 10 3.84 7.63 -3.65
CA SER A 10 3.49 7.30 -5.03
C SER A 10 2.09 7.84 -5.36
N PRO A 11 1.94 8.72 -6.37
CA PRO A 11 0.63 9.21 -6.79
C PRO A 11 -0.01 8.32 -7.85
N SER A 12 -1.33 8.49 -8.05
CA SER A 12 -2.02 8.09 -9.27
C SER A 12 -1.83 9.12 -10.38
N ILE A 13 -2.29 8.77 -11.57
CA ILE A 13 -2.33 9.65 -12.73
C ILE A 13 -3.80 9.87 -13.09
N GLU A 14 -4.16 11.12 -13.33
CA GLU A 14 -5.45 11.53 -13.86
C GLU A 14 -5.26 11.97 -15.32
N PRO A 15 -5.83 11.26 -16.31
CA PRO A 15 -5.62 11.57 -17.74
C PRO A 15 -6.14 12.94 -18.14
N ALA A 16 -7.22 13.40 -17.49
CA ALA A 16 -7.84 14.70 -17.72
C ALA A 16 -8.08 15.37 -16.36
N GLY A 17 -7.05 16.02 -15.85
CA GLY A 17 -7.10 16.70 -14.56
C GLY A 17 -7.96 17.96 -14.59
N VAL A 18 -8.23 18.50 -13.41
CA VAL A 18 -9.12 19.67 -13.22
C VAL A 18 -8.55 20.92 -13.87
N GLU A 19 -7.23 21.08 -13.88
CA GLU A 19 -6.56 22.23 -14.47
C GLU A 19 -6.35 21.97 -15.97
N PHE A 20 -7.03 22.72 -16.80
CA PHE A 20 -6.98 22.72 -18.28
C PHE A 20 -7.30 21.37 -18.96
N GLY A 21 -7.74 20.35 -18.21
CA GLY A 21 -7.93 19.00 -18.74
C GLY A 21 -6.63 18.28 -19.09
N ASP A 22 -5.50 18.79 -18.65
CA ASP A 22 -4.19 18.18 -18.86
C ASP A 22 -4.02 16.92 -18.00
N ARG A 23 -3.17 16.03 -18.48
CA ARG A 23 -2.72 14.86 -17.68
C ARG A 23 -2.04 15.34 -16.40
N SER A 24 -2.53 14.93 -15.25
CA SER A 24 -2.08 15.43 -13.96
C SER A 24 -1.82 14.31 -12.94
N ILE A 25 -1.11 14.66 -11.88
CA ILE A 25 -0.92 13.80 -10.72
C ILE A 25 -2.17 13.88 -9.83
N SER A 26 -2.70 12.73 -9.42
CA SER A 26 -3.80 12.62 -8.47
C SER A 26 -3.32 11.93 -7.18
N LEU A 27 -3.53 12.58 -6.05
CA LEU A 27 -3.18 12.06 -4.73
C LEU A 27 -4.21 12.52 -3.70
N SER A 28 -4.87 11.58 -3.03
CA SER A 28 -5.79 11.92 -1.94
C SER A 28 -5.01 12.64 -0.82
N GLU A 29 -5.53 13.79 -0.38
CA GLU A 29 -4.98 14.60 0.71
C GLU A 29 -4.82 13.81 2.03
N ALA A 30 -5.57 12.72 2.22
CA ALA A 30 -5.50 11.89 3.42
C ALA A 30 -4.09 11.29 3.65
N TYR A 31 -3.36 10.92 2.57
CA TYR A 31 -2.01 10.38 2.67
C TYR A 31 -0.99 11.41 3.17
N PRO A 32 -0.80 12.56 2.48
CA PRO A 32 0.16 13.56 2.95
C PRO A 32 -0.22 14.13 4.31
N ARG A 33 -1.50 14.28 4.62
CA ARG A 33 -1.98 14.72 5.94
C ARG A 33 -1.57 13.73 7.04
N ALA A 34 -1.80 12.42 6.85
CA ALA A 34 -1.43 11.40 7.83
C ALA A 34 0.09 11.35 8.09
N ILE A 35 0.92 11.58 7.06
CA ILE A 35 2.38 11.69 7.19
C ILE A 35 2.76 12.97 7.96
N ALA A 36 2.18 14.11 7.61
CA ALA A 36 2.47 15.39 8.27
C ALA A 36 2.07 15.35 9.76
N ASP A 37 0.89 14.83 10.09
CA ASP A 37 0.41 14.65 11.47
C ASP A 37 1.27 13.67 12.28
N ALA A 38 2.00 12.78 11.60
CA ALA A 38 2.98 11.88 12.21
C ALA A 38 4.40 12.47 12.28
N GLY A 39 4.58 13.75 11.90
CA GLY A 39 5.85 14.47 11.96
C GLY A 39 6.81 14.20 10.79
N GLY A 40 6.31 13.70 9.67
CA GLY A 40 7.07 13.56 8.41
C GLY A 40 6.83 14.72 7.44
N ILE A 41 7.69 14.85 6.43
CA ILE A 41 7.51 15.76 5.30
C ILE A 41 7.07 14.92 4.09
N PRO A 42 5.81 15.03 3.64
CA PRO A 42 5.34 14.30 2.48
C PRO A 42 5.86 14.92 1.18
N LEU A 43 6.41 14.11 0.30
CA LEU A 43 6.84 14.48 -1.05
C LEU A 43 6.15 13.57 -2.06
N THR A 44 5.66 14.14 -3.15
CA THR A 44 5.05 13.34 -4.23
C THR A 44 6.12 12.87 -5.20
N LEU A 45 6.10 11.56 -5.54
CA LEU A 45 6.96 11.01 -6.59
C LEU A 45 6.59 11.65 -7.94
N PRO A 46 7.55 12.20 -8.70
CA PRO A 46 7.27 12.72 -10.03
C PRO A 46 6.82 11.61 -10.99
N VAL A 47 6.06 11.97 -12.02
CA VAL A 47 5.72 11.06 -13.11
C VAL A 47 6.91 10.86 -14.03
N GLY A 48 7.00 9.68 -14.65
CA GLY A 48 8.06 9.32 -15.58
C GLY A 48 8.46 7.85 -15.48
N LYS A 49 9.08 7.35 -16.55
CA LYS A 49 9.50 5.94 -16.69
C LYS A 49 11.02 5.76 -16.51
N SER A 50 11.75 6.81 -16.08
CA SER A 50 13.20 6.72 -15.88
C SER A 50 13.53 6.03 -14.55
N ARG A 51 14.27 4.92 -14.64
CA ARG A 51 14.84 4.23 -13.46
C ARG A 51 15.76 5.15 -12.66
N GLU A 52 16.58 5.94 -13.36
CA GLU A 52 17.54 6.87 -12.74
C GLU A 52 16.82 7.92 -11.90
N LEU A 53 15.71 8.48 -12.44
CA LEU A 53 14.90 9.45 -11.69
C LEU A 53 14.28 8.79 -10.44
N VAL A 54 13.71 7.59 -10.59
CA VAL A 54 13.13 6.85 -9.45
C VAL A 54 14.21 6.55 -8.42
N ALA A 55 15.38 6.07 -8.84
CA ALA A 55 16.50 5.75 -7.94
C ALA A 55 16.97 6.97 -7.15
N GLU A 56 17.08 8.15 -7.79
CA GLU A 56 17.46 9.40 -7.11
C GLU A 56 16.36 9.86 -6.13
N CYS A 57 15.09 9.76 -6.50
CA CYS A 57 13.99 10.07 -5.59
C CYS A 57 14.00 9.16 -4.34
N VAL A 58 14.24 7.85 -4.52
CA VAL A 58 14.39 6.90 -3.40
C VAL A 58 15.63 7.23 -2.56
N ARG A 59 16.74 7.61 -3.20
CA ARG A 59 17.98 7.96 -2.50
C ARG A 59 17.80 9.12 -1.53
N VAL A 60 17.11 10.18 -1.95
CA VAL A 60 16.89 11.36 -1.10
C VAL A 60 15.80 11.17 -0.06
N ALA A 61 14.87 10.24 -0.26
CA ALA A 61 13.80 9.95 0.69
C ALA A 61 14.31 9.15 1.90
N ASP A 62 13.71 9.38 3.06
CA ASP A 62 13.97 8.61 4.28
C ASP A 62 13.03 7.40 4.41
N GLY A 63 11.92 7.37 3.67
CA GLY A 63 10.98 6.27 3.57
C GLY A 63 9.98 6.48 2.44
N ILE A 64 9.31 5.42 2.03
CA ILE A 64 8.39 5.42 0.89
C ILE A 64 7.01 4.91 1.32
N LEU A 65 5.96 5.58 0.80
CA LEU A 65 4.57 5.19 0.95
C LEU A 65 3.98 4.89 -0.43
N LEU A 66 3.57 3.63 -0.64
CA LEU A 66 2.77 3.21 -1.79
C LEU A 66 1.29 3.39 -1.47
N THR A 67 0.56 4.08 -2.35
CA THR A 67 -0.85 4.44 -2.13
C THR A 67 -1.82 3.42 -2.70
N GLY A 68 -3.09 3.57 -2.34
CA GLY A 68 -4.21 2.91 -3.01
C GLY A 68 -4.47 3.46 -4.41
N GLY A 69 -5.50 2.94 -5.07
CA GLY A 69 -5.93 3.35 -6.40
C GLY A 69 -6.59 2.23 -7.19
N ASP A 70 -6.63 2.37 -8.51
CA ASP A 70 -7.24 1.45 -9.44
C ASP A 70 -6.51 0.09 -9.48
N ASP A 71 -7.07 -0.86 -10.20
CA ASP A 71 -6.54 -2.21 -10.30
C ASP A 71 -5.17 -2.26 -10.98
N ILE A 72 -4.44 -3.33 -10.69
CA ILE A 72 -3.16 -3.65 -11.33
C ILE A 72 -3.44 -4.53 -12.56
N GLU A 73 -2.71 -4.31 -13.66
CA GLU A 73 -2.86 -5.11 -14.88
C GLU A 73 -2.65 -6.60 -14.58
N PRO A 74 -3.67 -7.46 -14.77
CA PRO A 74 -3.58 -8.88 -14.44
C PRO A 74 -2.45 -9.65 -15.12
N ALA A 75 -2.01 -9.21 -16.30
CA ALA A 75 -0.90 -9.84 -17.01
C ALA A 75 0.43 -9.81 -16.25
N LEU A 76 0.56 -8.94 -15.24
CA LEU A 76 1.75 -8.85 -14.39
C LEU A 76 1.85 -9.98 -13.35
N TYR A 77 0.74 -10.64 -13.02
CA TYR A 77 0.73 -11.65 -11.94
C TYR A 77 -0.03 -12.94 -12.29
N GLN A 78 -0.71 -12.96 -13.42
CA GLN A 78 -1.50 -14.12 -13.84
C GLN A 78 -1.53 -14.25 -15.37
N SER A 79 -1.08 -15.38 -15.89
CA SER A 79 -0.97 -15.60 -17.33
C SER A 79 -2.32 -15.76 -18.06
N LYS A 80 -3.38 -16.14 -17.33
CA LYS A 80 -4.73 -16.36 -17.90
C LYS A 80 -5.80 -15.85 -16.94
N VAL A 81 -6.60 -14.92 -17.41
CA VAL A 81 -7.80 -14.42 -16.76
C VAL A 81 -8.99 -14.68 -17.67
N SER A 82 -10.08 -15.24 -17.13
CA SER A 82 -11.28 -15.48 -17.96
C SER A 82 -11.88 -14.16 -18.43
N ALA A 83 -12.54 -14.17 -19.59
CA ALA A 83 -13.16 -12.96 -20.16
C ALA A 83 -14.22 -12.35 -19.20
N LYS A 84 -14.87 -13.16 -18.37
CA LYS A 84 -15.82 -12.70 -17.37
C LYS A 84 -15.11 -11.87 -16.28
N ILE A 85 -14.03 -12.39 -15.72
CA ILE A 85 -13.25 -11.72 -14.67
C ILE A 85 -12.51 -10.49 -15.24
N ARG A 86 -11.98 -10.58 -16.48
CA ARG A 86 -11.32 -9.43 -17.12
C ARG A 86 -12.22 -8.18 -17.21
N LYS A 87 -13.53 -8.36 -17.34
CA LYS A 87 -14.50 -7.25 -17.37
C LYS A 87 -14.68 -6.53 -16.04
N THR A 88 -14.24 -7.10 -14.91
CA THR A 88 -14.32 -6.45 -13.60
C THR A 88 -13.08 -5.60 -13.30
N VAL A 89 -12.04 -5.70 -14.13
CA VAL A 89 -10.75 -5.00 -13.93
C VAL A 89 -10.83 -3.57 -14.43
N GLU A 90 -10.53 -2.63 -13.56
CA GLU A 90 -10.56 -1.18 -13.78
C GLU A 90 -9.15 -0.60 -13.55
N THR A 91 -8.24 -0.72 -14.55
CA THR A 91 -6.88 -0.18 -14.45
C THR A 91 -6.85 1.33 -14.65
N THR A 92 -5.84 2.00 -14.09
CA THR A 92 -5.57 3.42 -14.37
C THR A 92 -5.39 3.59 -15.89
N PRO A 93 -6.09 4.55 -16.54
CA PRO A 93 -6.00 4.74 -18.00
C PRO A 93 -4.74 5.54 -18.37
N ASP A 94 -3.57 4.96 -18.12
CA ASP A 94 -2.25 5.57 -18.30
C ASP A 94 -1.27 4.66 -19.06
N GLU A 95 -1.81 3.67 -19.81
CA GLU A 95 -1.03 2.69 -20.58
C GLU A 95 -0.03 1.90 -19.71
N GLY A 96 -0.37 1.64 -18.45
CA GLY A 96 0.43 0.88 -17.50
C GLY A 96 1.65 1.64 -16.94
N GLU A 97 1.70 2.96 -17.12
CA GLU A 97 2.82 3.76 -16.62
C GLU A 97 2.92 3.72 -15.09
N ARG A 98 1.78 3.76 -14.40
CA ARG A 98 1.74 3.67 -12.94
C ARG A 98 2.27 2.33 -12.45
N ASP A 99 1.81 1.22 -13.04
CA ASP A 99 2.29 -0.11 -12.69
C ASP A 99 3.82 -0.21 -12.88
N PHE A 100 4.31 0.20 -14.06
CA PHE A 100 5.73 0.15 -14.37
C PHE A 100 6.56 1.01 -13.41
N ARG A 101 6.16 2.27 -13.18
CA ARG A 101 6.85 3.20 -12.28
C ARG A 101 6.92 2.68 -10.84
N GLU A 102 5.80 2.12 -10.34
CA GLU A 102 5.76 1.61 -8.97
C GLU A 102 6.50 0.28 -8.82
N LEU A 103 6.59 -0.56 -9.86
CA LEU A 103 7.47 -1.73 -9.87
C LEU A 103 8.96 -1.33 -9.81
N LEU A 104 9.37 -0.31 -10.58
CA LEU A 104 10.71 0.27 -10.47
C LEU A 104 10.96 0.84 -9.06
N LEU A 105 9.96 1.51 -8.50
CA LEU A 105 10.04 2.08 -7.15
C LEU A 105 10.26 0.99 -6.10
N ILE A 106 9.53 -0.14 -6.18
CA ILE A 106 9.69 -1.28 -5.26
C ILE A 106 11.10 -1.88 -5.40
N ASP A 107 11.58 -2.11 -6.63
CA ASP A 107 12.95 -2.60 -6.84
C ASP A 107 13.99 -1.69 -6.17
N GLU A 108 13.89 -0.37 -6.36
CA GLU A 108 14.82 0.59 -5.76
C GLU A 108 14.68 0.69 -4.23
N ILE A 109 13.47 0.52 -3.67
CA ILE A 109 13.25 0.43 -2.22
C ILE A 109 14.06 -0.72 -1.61
N PHE A 110 13.99 -1.92 -2.22
CA PHE A 110 14.74 -3.08 -1.75
C PHE A 110 16.24 -2.93 -1.95
N ARG A 111 16.70 -2.43 -3.12
CA ARG A 111 18.13 -2.16 -3.40
C ARG A 111 18.73 -1.18 -2.41
N GLN A 112 18.01 -0.12 -2.07
CA GLN A 112 18.48 0.94 -1.18
C GLN A 112 18.03 0.74 0.28
N ARG A 113 17.33 -0.37 0.56
CA ARG A 113 16.87 -0.79 1.90
C ARG A 113 16.09 0.29 2.64
N LYS A 114 15.13 0.92 1.98
CA LYS A 114 14.33 2.01 2.58
C LYS A 114 13.12 1.46 3.35
N PRO A 115 12.71 2.13 4.46
CA PRO A 115 11.44 1.86 5.10
C PRO A 115 10.27 1.98 4.13
N LEU A 116 9.34 1.01 4.15
CA LEU A 116 8.19 0.92 3.26
C LEU A 116 6.89 0.79 4.04
N LEU A 117 5.92 1.65 3.69
CA LEU A 117 4.50 1.52 4.05
C LEU A 117 3.70 1.36 2.75
N ALA A 118 2.89 0.30 2.63
CA ALA A 118 2.13 0.00 1.42
C ALA A 118 0.63 -0.14 1.75
N ILE A 119 -0.24 0.60 1.04
CA ILE A 119 -1.67 0.71 1.35
C ILE A 119 -2.51 0.30 0.14
N CYS A 120 -3.48 -0.60 0.35
CA CYS A 120 -4.47 -1.07 -0.60
C CYS A 120 -3.81 -1.58 -1.90
N ARG A 121 -3.89 -0.83 -3.01
CA ARG A 121 -3.19 -1.19 -4.26
C ARG A 121 -1.68 -1.36 -4.04
N GLY A 122 -1.03 -0.53 -3.21
CA GLY A 122 0.38 -0.67 -2.85
C GLY A 122 0.69 -2.00 -2.14
N HIS A 123 -0.20 -2.47 -1.25
CA HIS A 123 -0.11 -3.78 -0.62
C HIS A 123 -0.18 -4.92 -1.65
N GLN A 124 -1.09 -4.82 -2.62
CA GLN A 124 -1.24 -5.78 -3.70
C GLN A 124 -0.04 -5.79 -4.64
N LEU A 125 0.41 -4.61 -5.08
CA LEU A 125 1.54 -4.48 -5.99
C LEU A 125 2.86 -4.95 -5.37
N LEU A 126 3.06 -4.71 -4.07
CA LEU A 126 4.20 -5.26 -3.34
C LEU A 126 4.23 -6.80 -3.40
N ASN A 127 3.08 -7.43 -3.19
CA ASN A 127 2.96 -8.89 -3.29
C ASN A 127 3.32 -9.39 -4.69
N ILE A 128 2.80 -8.74 -5.73
CA ILE A 128 3.09 -9.05 -7.14
C ILE A 128 4.58 -8.88 -7.45
N ALA A 129 5.17 -7.76 -7.06
CA ALA A 129 6.58 -7.44 -7.31
C ALA A 129 7.55 -8.48 -6.70
N LEU A 130 7.11 -9.16 -5.64
CA LEU A 130 7.87 -10.22 -4.97
C LEU A 130 7.48 -11.63 -5.43
N GLY A 131 6.63 -11.78 -6.45
CA GLY A 131 6.27 -13.05 -7.08
C GLY A 131 4.97 -13.68 -6.58
N GLY A 132 4.15 -12.96 -5.83
CA GLY A 132 2.82 -13.39 -5.42
C GLY A 132 1.76 -13.13 -6.50
N THR A 133 0.49 -13.50 -6.19
CA THR A 133 -0.65 -13.33 -7.07
C THR A 133 -1.80 -12.59 -6.38
N LEU A 134 -2.84 -12.22 -7.15
CA LEU A 134 -4.08 -11.66 -6.61
C LEU A 134 -5.29 -12.54 -6.93
N ILE A 135 -6.30 -12.44 -6.08
CA ILE A 135 -7.70 -12.66 -6.39
C ILE A 135 -8.15 -11.43 -7.16
N VAL A 136 -8.49 -11.61 -8.44
CA VAL A 136 -8.77 -10.48 -9.36
C VAL A 136 -10.12 -9.82 -9.05
N ASP A 137 -11.08 -10.61 -8.55
CA ASP A 137 -12.40 -10.12 -8.18
C ASP A 137 -13.00 -10.99 -7.07
N ILE A 138 -13.02 -10.46 -5.86
CA ILE A 138 -13.53 -11.18 -4.66
C ILE A 138 -14.96 -11.67 -4.89
N PRO A 139 -15.94 -10.85 -5.33
CA PRO A 139 -17.31 -11.31 -5.52
C PRO A 139 -17.45 -12.48 -6.50
N SER A 140 -16.61 -12.53 -7.54
CA SER A 140 -16.67 -13.59 -8.54
C SER A 140 -15.90 -14.86 -8.16
N GLN A 141 -14.86 -14.74 -7.32
CA GLN A 141 -13.94 -15.84 -7.02
C GLN A 141 -14.08 -16.39 -5.60
N CYS A 142 -14.67 -15.60 -4.68
CA CYS A 142 -14.87 -15.93 -3.28
C CYS A 142 -16.35 -15.79 -2.89
N PRO A 143 -17.20 -16.77 -3.20
CA PRO A 143 -18.68 -16.64 -3.08
C PRO A 143 -19.18 -16.43 -1.64
N ASN A 144 -18.36 -16.72 -0.63
CA ASN A 144 -18.71 -16.55 0.78
C ASN A 144 -18.02 -15.33 1.42
N ALA A 145 -17.34 -14.50 0.61
CA ALA A 145 -16.70 -13.31 1.13
C ALA A 145 -17.73 -12.25 1.56
N ILE A 146 -17.36 -11.48 2.58
CA ILE A 146 -18.12 -10.28 2.95
C ILE A 146 -17.96 -9.19 1.88
N GLU A 147 -18.79 -8.14 1.94
CA GLU A 147 -18.66 -7.02 1.00
C GLU A 147 -17.47 -6.14 1.36
N HIS A 148 -16.40 -6.24 0.57
CA HIS A 148 -15.16 -5.48 0.74
C HIS A 148 -15.16 -4.14 -0.03
N ARG A 149 -16.05 -3.92 -1.01
CA ARG A 149 -16.10 -2.67 -1.79
C ARG A 149 -17.13 -1.67 -1.23
N ARG A 150 -16.93 -1.23 0.01
CA ARG A 150 -17.81 -0.30 0.72
C ARG A 150 -17.40 1.16 0.49
N MET A 151 -17.55 1.63 -0.74
CA MET A 151 -17.23 3.02 -1.15
C MET A 151 -18.11 4.06 -0.43
N ASP A 152 -19.30 3.66 0.00
CA ASP A 152 -20.24 4.44 0.83
C ASP A 152 -19.72 4.69 2.25
N ARG A 153 -18.81 3.82 2.75
CA ARG A 153 -18.24 3.86 4.12
C ARG A 153 -16.72 3.96 4.16
N ARG A 154 -16.12 4.60 3.15
CA ARG A 154 -14.65 4.69 2.97
C ARG A 154 -13.89 5.28 4.17
N SER A 155 -14.55 6.02 5.04
CA SER A 155 -13.94 6.65 6.23
C SER A 155 -14.52 6.13 7.55
N ASP A 156 -15.25 5.00 7.52
CA ASP A 156 -15.80 4.34 8.69
C ASP A 156 -15.26 2.92 8.83
N VAL A 157 -15.29 2.39 10.04
CA VAL A 157 -15.04 0.96 10.25
C VAL A 157 -16.16 0.14 9.59
N VAL A 158 -15.76 -0.84 8.79
CA VAL A 158 -16.65 -1.72 8.02
C VAL A 158 -16.68 -3.12 8.62
N HIS A 159 -15.50 -3.70 8.86
CA HIS A 159 -15.36 -5.04 9.45
C HIS A 159 -14.13 -5.09 10.37
N GLU A 160 -13.93 -6.22 11.01
CA GLU A 160 -12.78 -6.49 11.87
C GLU A 160 -11.77 -7.40 11.17
N VAL A 161 -10.50 -7.19 11.52
CA VAL A 161 -9.40 -8.10 11.13
C VAL A 161 -8.72 -8.64 12.37
N ARG A 162 -8.39 -9.93 12.35
CA ARG A 162 -7.61 -10.60 13.38
C ARG A 162 -6.13 -10.38 13.10
N LEU A 163 -5.41 -9.84 14.08
CA LEU A 163 -3.97 -9.60 13.99
C LEU A 163 -3.18 -10.79 14.55
N THR A 164 -2.13 -11.19 13.82
CA THR A 164 -1.19 -12.21 14.30
C THR A 164 -0.49 -11.72 15.58
N PRO A 165 -0.48 -12.49 16.66
CA PRO A 165 0.23 -12.12 17.89
C PRO A 165 1.72 -11.82 17.63
N GLN A 166 2.24 -10.77 18.25
CA GLN A 166 3.64 -10.33 18.12
C GLN A 166 4.04 -9.80 16.72
N SER A 167 3.12 -9.72 15.76
CA SER A 167 3.35 -9.03 14.51
C SER A 167 3.66 -7.54 14.70
N LEU A 168 4.25 -6.90 13.71
CA LEU A 168 4.55 -5.48 13.74
C LEU A 168 3.27 -4.65 13.91
N ILE A 169 2.22 -4.97 13.13
CA ILE A 169 0.93 -4.26 13.22
C ILE A 169 0.28 -4.45 14.59
N SER A 170 0.33 -5.66 15.18
CA SER A 170 -0.20 -5.91 16.52
C SER A 170 0.54 -5.10 17.60
N LYS A 171 1.86 -5.01 17.51
CA LYS A 171 2.69 -4.19 18.41
C LYS A 171 2.43 -2.70 18.27
N ILE A 172 2.28 -2.22 17.03
CA ILE A 172 2.03 -0.80 16.72
C ILE A 172 0.66 -0.36 17.23
N THR A 173 -0.37 -1.16 16.97
CA THR A 173 -1.75 -0.81 17.33
C THR A 173 -2.13 -1.16 18.76
N GLY A 174 -1.41 -2.10 19.38
CA GLY A 174 -1.74 -2.65 20.70
C GLY A 174 -3.00 -3.53 20.70
N LYS A 175 -3.45 -3.98 19.50
CA LYS A 175 -4.70 -4.72 19.33
C LYS A 175 -4.44 -6.19 18.96
N LYS A 176 -5.43 -7.04 19.24
CA LYS A 176 -5.54 -8.41 18.72
C LYS A 176 -6.57 -8.48 17.59
N ILE A 177 -7.56 -7.61 17.65
CA ILE A 177 -8.61 -7.41 16.64
C ILE A 177 -8.64 -5.91 16.36
N LEU A 178 -8.66 -5.54 15.09
CA LEU A 178 -8.65 -4.16 14.63
C LEU A 178 -9.85 -3.93 13.69
N GLY A 179 -10.65 -2.91 13.98
CA GLY A 179 -11.70 -2.46 13.07
C GLY A 179 -11.09 -1.69 11.91
N VAL A 180 -11.45 -2.03 10.68
CA VAL A 180 -10.91 -1.46 9.44
C VAL A 180 -12.01 -1.00 8.48
N ASN A 181 -11.68 -0.04 7.62
CA ASN A 181 -12.49 0.27 6.44
C ASN A 181 -12.16 -0.71 5.30
N SER A 182 -13.01 -0.76 4.28
CA SER A 182 -12.82 -1.68 3.17
C SER A 182 -13.39 -1.07 1.90
N THR A 183 -12.54 -0.86 0.88
CA THR A 183 -12.91 -0.21 -0.39
C THR A 183 -12.22 -0.88 -1.57
N HIS A 184 -12.11 -2.21 -1.56
CA HIS A 184 -11.42 -2.98 -2.58
C HIS A 184 -12.28 -4.17 -3.02
N HIS A 185 -12.13 -4.61 -4.26
CA HIS A 185 -12.73 -5.83 -4.79
C HIS A 185 -11.68 -6.87 -5.20
N GLN A 186 -10.40 -6.51 -5.15
CA GLN A 186 -9.26 -7.41 -5.32
C GLN A 186 -8.63 -7.73 -3.96
N ALA A 187 -7.93 -8.85 -3.86
CA ALA A 187 -7.21 -9.25 -2.66
C ALA A 187 -5.92 -10.01 -3.02
N VAL A 188 -5.03 -10.16 -2.05
CA VAL A 188 -3.87 -11.05 -2.18
C VAL A 188 -4.36 -12.49 -2.31
N GLY A 189 -3.89 -13.18 -3.34
CA GLY A 189 -4.11 -14.61 -3.55
C GLY A 189 -2.97 -15.43 -2.93
N GLN A 190 -1.95 -15.78 -3.72
CA GLN A 190 -0.73 -16.38 -3.20
C GLN A 190 0.18 -15.29 -2.64
N ILE A 191 0.59 -15.44 -1.37
CA ILE A 191 1.54 -14.53 -0.73
C ILE A 191 2.95 -14.85 -1.25
N ALA A 192 3.70 -13.82 -1.63
CA ALA A 192 5.09 -13.95 -2.04
C ALA A 192 5.98 -14.45 -0.88
N ASP A 193 7.01 -15.23 -1.19
CA ASP A 193 7.82 -15.93 -0.18
C ASP A 193 8.39 -15.05 0.94
N PRO A 194 8.97 -13.85 0.72
CA PRO A 194 9.53 -13.08 1.82
C PRO A 194 8.46 -12.45 2.74
N LEU A 195 7.17 -12.55 2.38
CA LEU A 195 6.06 -11.98 3.13
C LEU A 195 5.29 -13.03 3.92
N THR A 196 4.60 -12.58 4.96
CA THR A 196 3.64 -13.37 5.75
C THR A 196 2.40 -12.55 6.05
N ALA A 197 1.22 -13.20 6.09
CA ALA A 197 -0.02 -12.56 6.53
C ALA A 197 0.03 -12.25 8.03
N THR A 198 -0.32 -11.03 8.40
CA THR A 198 -0.34 -10.58 9.80
C THR A 198 -1.66 -9.93 10.21
N ALA A 199 -2.57 -9.71 9.25
CA ALA A 199 -3.96 -9.35 9.49
C ALA A 199 -4.84 -10.12 8.51
N MET A 200 -5.95 -10.71 9.01
CA MET A 200 -6.92 -11.45 8.20
C MET A 200 -8.35 -11.11 8.63
N SER A 201 -9.23 -10.95 7.66
CA SER A 201 -10.67 -10.85 7.87
C SER A 201 -11.28 -12.22 8.23
N GLU A 202 -12.54 -12.22 8.65
CA GLU A 202 -13.23 -13.46 9.05
C GLU A 202 -13.46 -14.43 7.88
N ASP A 203 -13.56 -13.93 6.66
CA ASP A 203 -13.71 -14.69 5.42
C ASP A 203 -12.38 -15.15 4.80
N GLY A 204 -11.25 -14.88 5.49
CA GLY A 204 -9.92 -15.34 5.10
C GLY A 204 -9.19 -14.43 4.10
N VAL A 205 -9.72 -13.25 3.78
CA VAL A 205 -9.00 -12.27 2.96
C VAL A 205 -7.80 -11.72 3.74
N VAL A 206 -6.64 -11.66 3.08
CA VAL A 206 -5.40 -11.12 3.64
C VAL A 206 -5.48 -9.59 3.67
N GLU A 207 -5.52 -9.04 4.87
CA GLU A 207 -5.68 -7.61 5.13
C GLU A 207 -4.38 -6.90 5.59
N GLY A 208 -3.34 -7.67 5.86
CA GLY A 208 -2.03 -7.14 6.20
C GLY A 208 -0.90 -8.13 6.03
N MET A 209 0.25 -7.63 5.59
CA MET A 209 1.47 -8.42 5.41
C MET A 209 2.69 -7.69 5.96
N GLU A 210 3.65 -8.47 6.39
CA GLU A 210 4.97 -8.06 6.89
C GLU A 210 6.04 -8.99 6.31
N LEU A 211 7.31 -8.64 6.47
CA LEU A 211 8.39 -9.57 6.20
C LEU A 211 8.36 -10.72 7.21
N LYS A 212 8.59 -11.95 6.74
CA LYS A 212 8.87 -13.09 7.61
C LYS A 212 10.07 -12.78 8.54
N PRO A 213 10.17 -13.40 9.73
CA PRO A 213 11.30 -13.18 10.64
C PRO A 213 12.67 -13.41 9.99
N GLU A 214 12.80 -14.45 9.17
CA GLU A 214 14.02 -14.78 8.41
C GLU A 214 14.34 -13.77 7.31
N ALA A 215 13.35 -13.06 6.81
CA ALA A 215 13.48 -12.02 5.79
C ALA A 215 13.56 -10.59 6.37
N ALA A 216 13.46 -10.42 7.70
CA ALA A 216 13.43 -9.10 8.37
C ALA A 216 14.67 -8.25 8.08
N GLY A 217 15.77 -8.86 7.61
CA GLY A 217 16.98 -8.16 7.15
C GLY A 217 16.83 -7.43 5.81
N LEU A 218 15.81 -7.70 5.00
CA LEU A 218 15.63 -7.09 3.68
C LEU A 218 15.33 -5.59 3.77
N LEU A 219 14.41 -5.19 4.65
CA LEU A 219 14.05 -3.79 4.86
C LEU A 219 14.04 -3.45 6.36
N PRO A 220 14.39 -2.21 6.74
CA PRO A 220 14.39 -1.76 8.14
C PRO A 220 12.97 -1.63 8.73
N PHE A 221 11.95 -1.52 7.86
CA PHE A 221 10.54 -1.49 8.18
C PHE A 221 9.75 -1.85 6.91
N LEU A 222 8.82 -2.78 7.04
CA LEU A 222 7.82 -3.07 6.02
C LEU A 222 6.49 -3.38 6.70
N LEU A 223 5.47 -2.61 6.36
CA LEU A 223 4.09 -2.89 6.72
C LEU A 223 3.20 -2.64 5.50
N ALA A 224 2.45 -3.65 5.09
CA ALA A 224 1.53 -3.59 3.96
C ALA A 224 0.11 -3.89 4.45
N MET A 225 -0.87 -3.04 4.09
CA MET A 225 -2.25 -3.13 4.54
C MET A 225 -3.21 -2.98 3.37
N GLN A 226 -4.24 -3.83 3.33
CA GLN A 226 -5.28 -3.79 2.31
C GLN A 226 -6.29 -2.67 2.56
N PHE A 227 -6.56 -2.38 3.82
CA PHE A 227 -7.43 -1.27 4.24
C PHE A 227 -6.70 0.09 4.20
N HIS A 228 -7.44 1.17 4.43
CA HIS A 228 -7.00 2.57 4.32
C HIS A 228 -6.86 3.25 5.69
N PRO A 229 -5.75 3.05 6.43
CA PRO A 229 -5.55 3.67 7.75
C PRO A 229 -5.47 5.20 7.68
N GLU A 230 -5.05 5.79 6.54
CA GLU A 230 -4.97 7.24 6.35
C GLU A 230 -6.33 7.93 6.47
N ARG A 231 -7.43 7.23 6.14
CA ARG A 231 -8.79 7.75 6.26
C ARG A 231 -9.35 7.62 7.68
N LEU A 232 -8.76 6.75 8.49
CA LEU A 232 -9.17 6.48 9.86
C LEU A 232 -8.28 7.19 10.91
N ALA A 233 -7.08 7.62 10.54
CA ALA A 233 -6.06 8.14 11.46
C ALA A 233 -6.50 9.38 12.25
N SER A 234 -7.35 10.24 11.71
CA SER A 234 -7.88 11.41 12.41
C SER A 234 -8.81 11.05 13.57
N ARG A 235 -9.56 9.92 13.45
CA ARG A 235 -10.59 9.49 14.41
C ARG A 235 -10.10 8.40 15.36
N TYR A 236 -9.22 7.50 14.90
CA TYR A 236 -8.81 6.30 15.62
C TYR A 236 -7.31 6.31 15.89
N PRO A 237 -6.90 6.33 17.19
CA PRO A 237 -5.48 6.42 17.57
C PRO A 237 -4.65 5.21 17.11
N GLU A 238 -5.24 4.00 17.02
CA GLU A 238 -4.59 2.79 16.53
C GLU A 238 -4.16 2.92 15.06
N HIS A 239 -4.96 3.54 14.20
CA HIS A 239 -4.59 3.80 12.80
C HIS A 239 -3.55 4.93 12.70
N ARG A 240 -3.64 5.96 13.55
CA ARG A 240 -2.63 7.02 13.65
C ARG A 240 -1.27 6.48 14.07
N SER A 241 -1.25 5.48 14.96
CA SER A 241 -0.01 4.85 15.44
C SER A 241 0.81 4.21 14.32
N VAL A 242 0.17 3.75 13.23
CA VAL A 242 0.84 3.20 12.06
C VAL A 242 1.78 4.23 11.42
N PHE A 243 1.28 5.44 11.15
CA PHE A 243 2.07 6.50 10.53
C PHE A 243 3.19 6.99 11.46
N ARG A 244 2.92 7.08 12.76
CA ARG A 244 3.96 7.41 13.75
C ARG A 244 5.07 6.37 13.81
N ALA A 245 4.72 5.08 13.81
CA ALA A 245 5.70 4.00 13.80
C ALA A 245 6.55 4.02 12.53
N PHE A 246 5.93 4.28 11.37
CA PHE A 246 6.61 4.40 10.09
C PHE A 246 7.59 5.60 10.08
N THR A 247 7.15 6.81 10.44
CA THR A 247 8.03 7.99 10.49
C THR A 247 9.18 7.81 11.48
N GLN A 248 8.95 7.16 12.62
CA GLN A 248 10.01 6.82 13.57
C GLN A 248 11.01 5.80 13.01
N ALA A 249 10.54 4.82 12.23
CA ALA A 249 11.43 3.88 11.53
C ALA A 249 12.32 4.60 10.51
N CYS A 250 11.77 5.56 9.75
CA CYS A 250 12.53 6.39 8.82
C CYS A 250 13.62 7.21 9.52
N ILE A 251 13.30 7.82 10.68
CA ILE A 251 14.29 8.57 11.49
C ILE A 251 15.42 7.65 11.98
N ARG A 252 15.08 6.44 12.46
CA ARG A 252 16.08 5.48 12.94
C ARG A 252 16.98 4.97 11.81
N HIS A 253 16.42 4.72 10.64
CA HIS A 253 17.18 4.24 9.49
C HIS A 253 18.20 5.26 9.00
N ARG A 254 17.83 6.53 8.90
CA ARG A 254 18.71 7.63 8.47
C ARG A 254 19.93 7.84 9.37
N LYS A 255 19.84 7.48 10.64
CA LYS A 255 20.95 7.64 11.61
C LYS A 255 22.02 6.55 11.54
N LYS A 256 21.77 5.51 10.77
CA LYS A 256 22.72 4.42 10.51
C LYS A 256 23.48 4.66 9.23
#